data_35706282d530b1c7920f0a3a71b65f23
#
_entry.id   35706282d530b1c7920f0a3a71b65f23
#
_cell.length_a   1.000
_cell.length_b   1.000
_cell.length_c   1.000
_cell.angle_alpha   90.00
_cell.angle_beta   90.00
_cell.angle_gamma   90.00
#
_symmetry.space_group_name_H-M   'P 1'
#
loop_
_entity.id
_entity.type
_entity.pdbx_description
1 polymer ?
#
loop_
_entity_poly.entity_id
_entity_poly.type
_entity_poly.pdbx_seq_one_letter_code
_entity_poly.pdbx_strand_id
1 'polypeptide(L)'
;MSSPWHIALFILILATLACSTVGSTNPPVEVDSTIPPVAVEPSVAVEPSTQAAPVEEPTIQPADTLAPGNNFGDIARGHIEALTAIGARVSGSDNERAAGQYILDAFTQLGYTPETQSFSAWDEDGYEFTSRNVIAVKKGNSVREIIVGAHYDSGDESLGADDNASGVGVMLEVAAHIVRLETPYTIRFIAFGSEENDLDGSYYYAEVMGQAARDNTLVMVNLDSLAAGDNLYVYSDEGQNAFLRDWVLAWAGDNSLPLQTIRDVELTDGGYYVADYGAFAERGIPYIYFEATNWTLGDQDGYTQVDPQYGDEGYIWHTPYDNLAYLDATFPGRVNEHMRIFVSALYAVCTEFELP
;
A
#
# COMPACT_ATOMS: atom_id res chain seq x y z
N MET A 1 -42.65 34.75 -8.99
CA MET A 1 -43.68 33.69 -9.02
C MET A 1 -43.03 32.46 -8.41
N SER A 2 -43.53 32.12 -7.31
CA SER A 2 -43.36 31.09 -6.29
C SER A 2 -42.68 29.75 -6.68
N SER A 3 -41.61 29.44 -5.98
CA SER A 3 -41.04 28.09 -5.75
C SER A 3 -41.86 27.35 -4.68
N PRO A 4 -42.07 26.03 -4.77
CA PRO A 4 -42.51 25.27 -3.61
C PRO A 4 -41.36 24.42 -3.05
N TRP A 5 -41.17 24.56 -1.75
CA TRP A 5 -40.35 23.77 -0.87
C TRP A 5 -40.94 22.36 -0.70
N HIS A 6 -40.07 21.31 -0.76
CA HIS A 6 -40.45 19.97 -0.31
C HIS A 6 -39.82 19.72 1.04
N ILE A 7 -40.67 19.64 2.06
CA ILE A 7 -40.37 19.23 3.42
C ILE A 7 -40.32 17.70 3.44
N ALA A 8 -39.17 17.11 3.75
CA ALA A 8 -39.05 15.69 4.06
C ALA A 8 -39.41 15.45 5.52
N LEU A 9 -40.44 14.65 5.75
CA LEU A 9 -40.97 14.28 7.06
C LEU A 9 -40.20 13.04 7.59
N PHE A 10 -39.44 13.22 8.63
CA PHE A 10 -38.85 12.11 9.41
C PHE A 10 -39.90 11.42 10.26
N ILE A 11 -40.22 10.17 9.97
CA ILE A 11 -41.07 9.33 10.84
C ILE A 11 -40.16 8.57 11.81
N LEU A 12 -40.26 8.96 13.09
CA LEU A 12 -39.61 8.29 14.20
C LEU A 12 -40.49 7.10 14.63
N ILE A 13 -40.04 5.87 14.39
CA ILE A 13 -40.71 4.67 14.90
C ILE A 13 -40.08 4.29 16.25
N LEU A 14 -40.80 4.53 17.35
CA LEU A 14 -40.47 3.97 18.65
C LEU A 14 -40.94 2.50 18.70
N ALA A 15 -40.01 1.56 18.75
CA ALA A 15 -40.29 0.18 19.12
C ALA A 15 -40.14 -0.01 20.62
N THR A 16 -41.24 -0.30 21.30
CA THR A 16 -41.29 -0.65 22.72
C THR A 16 -40.88 -2.10 22.91
N LEU A 17 -39.78 -2.35 23.64
CA LEU A 17 -39.36 -3.67 24.07
C LEU A 17 -40.34 -4.20 25.15
N ALA A 18 -41.04 -5.28 24.83
CA ALA A 18 -41.71 -6.11 25.86
C ALA A 18 -40.78 -7.26 26.27
N CYS A 19 -40.35 -7.23 27.50
CA CYS A 19 -39.54 -8.26 28.15
C CYS A 19 -40.44 -9.43 28.52
N SER A 20 -40.25 -10.63 27.90
CA SER A 20 -40.86 -11.90 28.36
C SER A 20 -39.72 -12.87 28.68
N THR A 21 -39.54 -13.08 29.97
CA THR A 21 -38.66 -14.12 30.53
C THR A 21 -39.33 -15.49 30.39
N VAL A 22 -38.74 -16.37 29.54
CA VAL A 22 -39.08 -17.81 29.55
C VAL A 22 -37.88 -18.55 30.13
N GLY A 23 -38.06 -19.04 31.34
CA GLY A 23 -37.08 -19.93 31.97
C GLY A 23 -37.11 -21.30 31.33
N SER A 24 -36.00 -21.77 30.82
CA SER A 24 -35.78 -23.13 30.38
C SER A 24 -34.87 -23.84 31.41
N THR A 25 -35.44 -24.77 32.16
CA THR A 25 -34.70 -25.69 33.03
C THR A 25 -34.37 -26.95 32.23
N ASN A 26 -33.10 -27.11 31.85
CA ASN A 26 -32.58 -28.38 31.34
C ASN A 26 -32.07 -29.21 32.55
N PRO A 27 -32.38 -30.53 32.57
CA PRO A 27 -31.87 -31.45 33.60
C PRO A 27 -30.38 -31.76 33.34
N PRO A 28 -29.64 -32.15 34.42
CA PRO A 28 -28.21 -32.45 34.28
C PRO A 28 -28.00 -33.75 33.47
N VAL A 29 -27.04 -33.68 32.54
CA VAL A 29 -26.58 -34.85 31.78
C VAL A 29 -25.63 -35.65 32.68
N GLU A 30 -26.01 -36.91 32.97
CA GLU A 30 -25.19 -37.91 33.62
C GLU A 30 -24.05 -38.33 32.68
N VAL A 31 -22.80 -38.15 33.06
CA VAL A 31 -21.62 -38.59 32.30
C VAL A 31 -21.29 -40.01 32.70
N ASP A 32 -21.59 -40.98 31.81
CA ASP A 32 -21.18 -42.39 31.96
C ASP A 32 -19.66 -42.51 31.77
N SER A 33 -18.99 -42.89 32.84
CA SER A 33 -17.53 -43.05 32.91
C SER A 33 -17.12 -44.52 32.70
N THR A 34 -17.29 -45.04 31.47
CA THR A 34 -16.72 -46.34 31.10
C THR A 34 -16.03 -46.26 29.73
N ILE A 35 -14.81 -45.75 29.72
CA ILE A 35 -13.89 -45.90 28.59
C ILE A 35 -12.80 -46.90 29.02
N PRO A 36 -12.63 -48.05 28.34
CA PRO A 36 -11.54 -48.97 28.63
C PRO A 36 -10.20 -48.37 28.18
N PRO A 37 -9.07 -48.75 28.84
CA PRO A 37 -7.78 -48.18 28.48
C PRO A 37 -7.32 -48.62 27.10
N VAL A 38 -6.98 -47.66 26.25
CA VAL A 38 -6.35 -47.87 24.95
C VAL A 38 -4.92 -48.31 25.19
N ALA A 39 -4.55 -49.48 24.63
CA ALA A 39 -3.17 -49.98 24.65
C ALA A 39 -2.25 -49.04 23.88
N VAL A 40 -1.20 -48.54 24.51
CA VAL A 40 -0.17 -47.73 23.90
C VAL A 40 0.77 -48.65 23.14
N GLU A 41 0.76 -48.60 21.81
CA GLU A 41 1.81 -49.22 20.99
C GLU A 41 3.14 -48.45 21.13
N PRO A 42 4.28 -49.11 21.06
CA PRO A 42 5.59 -48.47 21.26
C PRO A 42 5.88 -47.51 20.08
N SER A 43 6.22 -46.28 20.45
CA SER A 43 6.67 -45.22 19.55
C SER A 43 7.83 -45.72 18.69
N VAL A 44 7.64 -45.69 17.37
CA VAL A 44 8.70 -45.83 16.38
C VAL A 44 9.58 -44.58 16.47
N ALA A 45 10.89 -44.79 16.75
CA ALA A 45 11.86 -43.72 16.74
C ALA A 45 11.93 -43.08 15.35
N VAL A 46 11.53 -41.82 15.25
CA VAL A 46 11.73 -41.00 14.04
C VAL A 46 13.23 -40.60 14.06
N GLU A 47 13.96 -41.03 13.05
CA GLU A 47 15.31 -40.54 12.80
C GLU A 47 15.30 -39.02 12.59
N PRO A 48 16.32 -38.28 13.04
CA PRO A 48 16.35 -36.84 12.88
C PRO A 48 16.42 -36.49 11.39
N SER A 49 15.37 -35.81 10.91
CA SER A 49 15.32 -35.19 9.60
C SER A 49 16.54 -34.31 9.41
N THR A 50 17.23 -34.52 8.32
CA THR A 50 18.35 -33.69 7.84
C THR A 50 17.96 -32.24 7.92
N GLN A 51 18.69 -31.48 8.72
CA GLN A 51 18.61 -30.05 8.90
C GLN A 51 18.69 -29.39 7.52
N ALA A 52 17.60 -28.72 7.11
CA ALA A 52 17.60 -27.90 5.91
C ALA A 52 18.73 -26.86 6.03
N ALA A 53 19.48 -26.69 4.97
CA ALA A 53 20.51 -25.66 4.91
C ALA A 53 19.90 -24.29 5.26
N PRO A 54 20.61 -23.43 6.00
CA PRO A 54 20.12 -22.08 6.26
C PRO A 54 19.88 -21.40 4.91
N VAL A 55 18.65 -20.91 4.68
CA VAL A 55 18.37 -19.94 3.63
C VAL A 55 19.19 -18.71 4.03
N GLU A 56 20.20 -18.35 3.25
CA GLU A 56 20.91 -17.10 3.43
C GLU A 56 19.89 -15.97 3.29
N GLU A 57 19.57 -15.30 4.40
CA GLU A 57 18.83 -14.06 4.37
C GLU A 57 19.59 -13.08 3.47
N PRO A 58 18.93 -12.37 2.55
CA PRO A 58 19.59 -11.37 1.74
C PRO A 58 20.20 -10.32 2.67
N THR A 59 21.51 -10.32 2.79
CA THR A 59 22.25 -9.32 3.55
C THR A 59 22.12 -8.00 2.77
N ILE A 60 21.17 -7.16 3.15
CA ILE A 60 21.10 -5.79 2.65
C ILE A 60 22.33 -5.06 3.19
N GLN A 61 23.36 -4.93 2.36
CA GLN A 61 24.52 -4.12 2.72
C GLN A 61 24.04 -2.67 2.82
N PRO A 62 24.43 -1.92 3.88
CA PRO A 62 24.18 -0.48 3.92
C PRO A 62 24.82 0.13 2.67
N ALA A 63 24.00 0.72 1.80
CA ALA A 63 24.46 1.35 0.58
C ALA A 63 25.52 2.42 0.93
N ASP A 64 26.76 2.19 0.54
CA ASP A 64 27.69 3.28 0.35
C ASP A 64 27.04 4.24 -0.66
N THR A 65 26.92 5.51 -0.33
CA THR A 65 26.31 6.61 -1.10
C THR A 65 26.34 6.35 -2.61
N LEU A 66 25.33 5.69 -3.13
CA LEU A 66 25.17 5.48 -4.56
C LEU A 66 24.56 6.77 -5.11
N ALA A 67 25.37 7.51 -5.85
CA ALA A 67 24.82 8.52 -6.75
C ALA A 67 23.81 7.83 -7.70
N PRO A 68 22.77 8.53 -8.19
CA PRO A 68 21.79 7.97 -9.13
C PRO A 68 22.53 7.22 -10.24
N GLY A 69 22.43 5.91 -10.26
CA GLY A 69 23.20 5.03 -11.15
C GLY A 69 22.33 3.99 -11.82
N ASN A 70 22.93 3.23 -12.72
CA ASN A 70 22.27 2.20 -13.53
C ASN A 70 21.61 1.06 -12.72
N ASN A 71 21.68 1.08 -11.41
CA ASN A 71 21.18 0.02 -10.50
C ASN A 71 19.92 0.43 -9.72
N PHE A 72 19.33 1.60 -10.01
CA PHE A 72 18.03 1.95 -9.42
C PHE A 72 16.96 0.96 -9.90
N GLY A 73 16.14 0.51 -8.96
CA GLY A 73 15.07 -0.48 -9.18
C GLY A 73 15.46 -1.92 -8.78
N ASP A 74 16.76 -2.23 -8.64
CA ASP A 74 17.18 -3.59 -8.29
C ASP A 74 16.77 -3.95 -6.85
N ILE A 75 16.90 -3.01 -5.91
CA ILE A 75 16.49 -3.21 -4.51
C ILE A 75 14.96 -3.27 -4.42
N ALA A 76 14.25 -2.39 -5.14
CA ALA A 76 12.79 -2.40 -5.18
C ALA A 76 12.27 -3.75 -5.67
N ARG A 77 12.85 -4.28 -6.75
CA ARG A 77 12.51 -5.61 -7.24
C ARG A 77 12.71 -6.69 -6.19
N GLY A 78 13.82 -6.67 -5.45
CA GLY A 78 14.06 -7.61 -4.35
C GLY A 78 12.99 -7.55 -3.25
N HIS A 79 12.47 -6.35 -2.96
CA HIS A 79 11.34 -6.18 -2.03
C HIS A 79 10.03 -6.73 -2.60
N ILE A 80 9.77 -6.56 -3.90
CA ILE A 80 8.61 -7.17 -4.57
C ILE A 80 8.68 -8.70 -4.45
N GLU A 81 9.84 -9.30 -4.76
CA GLU A 81 10.07 -10.74 -4.65
C GLU A 81 9.81 -11.25 -3.22
N ALA A 82 10.30 -10.54 -2.21
CA ALA A 82 10.13 -10.91 -0.81
C ALA A 82 8.67 -10.81 -0.34
N LEU A 83 7.96 -9.73 -0.70
CA LEU A 83 6.56 -9.52 -0.33
C LEU A 83 5.63 -10.53 -1.01
N THR A 84 5.82 -10.78 -2.31
CA THR A 84 5.00 -11.75 -3.05
C THR A 84 5.26 -13.19 -2.60
N ALA A 85 6.46 -13.50 -2.10
CA ALA A 85 6.78 -14.81 -1.53
C ALA A 85 6.00 -15.12 -0.23
N ILE A 86 5.48 -14.11 0.46
CA ILE A 86 4.59 -14.28 1.63
C ILE A 86 3.24 -14.87 1.18
N GLY A 87 2.80 -14.58 -0.04
CA GLY A 87 1.48 -14.92 -0.59
C GLY A 87 0.55 -13.72 -0.61
N ALA A 88 -0.73 -13.93 -0.91
CA ALA A 88 -1.75 -12.90 -0.84
C ALA A 88 -1.80 -12.29 0.58
N ARG A 89 -1.73 -10.98 0.65
CA ARG A 89 -1.58 -10.22 1.90
C ARG A 89 -2.90 -9.57 2.33
N VAL A 90 -3.97 -10.36 2.23
CA VAL A 90 -5.35 -9.91 2.51
C VAL A 90 -5.44 -9.21 3.86
N SER A 91 -6.16 -8.08 3.91
CA SER A 91 -6.40 -7.28 5.12
C SER A 91 -6.79 -8.13 6.32
N GLY A 92 -6.18 -7.91 7.48
CA GLY A 92 -6.40 -8.66 8.72
C GLY A 92 -5.81 -10.07 8.76
N SER A 93 -5.20 -10.56 7.67
CA SER A 93 -4.62 -11.92 7.60
C SER A 93 -3.27 -12.04 8.30
N ASP A 94 -2.81 -13.30 8.48
CA ASP A 94 -1.45 -13.57 8.97
C ASP A 94 -0.39 -13.09 7.95
N ASN A 95 -0.68 -13.16 6.66
CA ASN A 95 0.21 -12.70 5.60
C ASN A 95 0.35 -11.18 5.59
N GLU A 96 -0.72 -10.42 5.78
CA GLU A 96 -0.63 -8.96 5.96
C GLU A 96 0.24 -8.62 7.18
N ARG A 97 0.03 -9.32 8.30
CA ARG A 97 0.86 -9.13 9.50
C ARG A 97 2.34 -9.45 9.26
N ALA A 98 2.62 -10.51 8.48
CA ALA A 98 3.99 -10.89 8.11
C ALA A 98 4.63 -9.84 7.20
N ALA A 99 3.89 -9.30 6.22
CA ALA A 99 4.36 -8.24 5.34
C ALA A 99 4.66 -6.94 6.11
N GLY A 100 3.76 -6.51 7.00
CA GLY A 100 4.03 -5.36 7.87
C GLY A 100 5.23 -5.56 8.78
N GLN A 101 5.50 -6.80 9.26
CA GLN A 101 6.72 -7.11 10.02
C GLN A 101 7.96 -7.05 9.14
N TYR A 102 7.92 -7.58 7.93
CA TYR A 102 8.98 -7.49 6.95
C TYR A 102 9.39 -6.03 6.67
N ILE A 103 8.41 -5.15 6.46
CA ILE A 103 8.66 -3.72 6.19
C ILE A 103 9.29 -3.03 7.42
N LEU A 104 8.79 -3.32 8.62
CA LEU A 104 9.35 -2.79 9.86
C LEU A 104 10.81 -3.22 10.04
N ASP A 105 11.11 -4.48 9.76
CA ASP A 105 12.47 -5.03 9.85
C ASP A 105 13.37 -4.41 8.77
N ALA A 106 12.87 -4.21 7.55
CA ALA A 106 13.60 -3.54 6.47
C ALA A 106 14.00 -2.11 6.87
N PHE A 107 13.07 -1.28 7.35
CA PHE A 107 13.42 0.05 7.85
C PHE A 107 14.41 0.02 9.01
N THR A 108 14.27 -0.94 9.93
CA THR A 108 15.19 -1.10 11.06
C THR A 108 16.61 -1.44 10.59
N GLN A 109 16.75 -2.34 9.62
CA GLN A 109 18.06 -2.73 9.04
C GLN A 109 18.72 -1.56 8.30
N LEU A 110 17.94 -0.67 7.69
CA LEU A 110 18.44 0.57 7.06
C LEU A 110 18.91 1.60 8.10
N GLY A 111 18.58 1.41 9.38
CA GLY A 111 18.98 2.30 10.48
C GLY A 111 17.94 3.34 10.86
N TYR A 112 16.70 3.22 10.36
CA TYR A 112 15.56 3.97 10.87
C TYR A 112 15.11 3.45 12.24
N THR A 113 14.27 4.22 12.90
CA THR A 113 13.54 3.78 14.10
C THR A 113 12.06 3.76 13.76
N PRO A 114 11.58 2.71 13.07
CA PRO A 114 10.19 2.66 12.64
C PRO A 114 9.26 2.43 13.83
N GLU A 115 8.03 2.87 13.68
CA GLU A 115 6.93 2.62 14.60
C GLU A 115 5.74 1.98 13.89
N THR A 116 4.89 1.31 14.64
CA THR A 116 3.63 0.76 14.15
C THR A 116 2.45 1.52 14.73
N GLN A 117 1.46 1.79 13.90
CA GLN A 117 0.21 2.42 14.29
C GLN A 117 -0.92 1.44 14.03
N SER A 118 -1.40 0.75 15.07
CA SER A 118 -2.48 -0.24 14.97
C SER A 118 -3.83 0.43 15.00
N PHE A 119 -4.79 -0.14 14.26
CA PHE A 119 -6.18 0.28 14.20
C PHE A 119 -7.12 -0.93 14.05
N SER A 120 -8.40 -0.74 14.40
CA SER A 120 -9.46 -1.70 14.10
C SER A 120 -10.11 -1.35 12.77
N ALA A 121 -10.45 -2.39 12.01
CA ALA A 121 -11.20 -2.34 10.77
C ALA A 121 -12.27 -3.43 10.76
N TRP A 122 -13.17 -3.41 9.79
CA TRP A 122 -14.24 -4.39 9.65
C TRP A 122 -14.30 -4.87 8.22
N ASP A 123 -14.41 -6.19 8.03
CA ASP A 123 -14.62 -6.76 6.72
C ASP A 123 -16.05 -6.54 6.18
N GLU A 124 -16.31 -6.93 4.95
CA GLU A 124 -17.61 -6.80 4.29
C GLU A 124 -18.74 -7.52 5.05
N ASP A 125 -18.44 -8.57 5.78
CA ASP A 125 -19.37 -9.33 6.62
C ASP A 125 -19.58 -8.70 8.01
N GLY A 126 -18.83 -7.65 8.34
CA GLY A 126 -18.89 -6.91 9.60
C GLY A 126 -18.10 -7.56 10.74
N TYR A 127 -17.12 -8.43 10.45
CA TYR A 127 -16.20 -8.95 11.46
C TYR A 127 -15.04 -7.99 11.69
N GLU A 128 -14.81 -7.67 12.96
CA GLU A 128 -13.71 -6.80 13.37
C GLU A 128 -12.37 -7.53 13.25
N PHE A 129 -11.39 -6.87 12.66
CA PHE A 129 -9.99 -7.30 12.64
C PHE A 129 -9.07 -6.14 13.02
N THR A 130 -7.78 -6.42 13.19
CA THR A 130 -6.76 -5.41 13.47
C THR A 130 -5.73 -5.40 12.36
N SER A 131 -5.51 -4.22 11.78
CA SER A 131 -4.41 -3.94 10.88
C SER A 131 -3.47 -2.87 11.48
N ARG A 132 -2.46 -2.45 10.74
CA ARG A 132 -1.48 -1.47 11.20
C ARG A 132 -0.78 -0.76 10.06
N ASN A 133 -0.46 0.51 10.26
CA ASN A 133 0.51 1.22 9.44
C ASN A 133 1.92 1.02 9.99
N VAL A 134 2.93 1.01 9.11
CA VAL A 134 4.36 1.02 9.48
C VAL A 134 4.95 2.35 9.05
N ILE A 135 5.54 3.08 10.00
CA ILE A 135 5.97 4.47 9.80
C ILE A 135 7.45 4.61 10.10
N ALA A 136 8.20 5.21 9.17
CA ALA A 136 9.60 5.57 9.37
C ALA A 136 9.85 7.03 8.99
N VAL A 137 10.69 7.73 9.75
CA VAL A 137 10.94 9.16 9.54
C VAL A 137 12.42 9.42 9.29
N LYS A 138 12.71 10.05 8.17
CA LYS A 138 14.00 10.66 7.82
C LYS A 138 13.94 12.16 8.09
N LYS A 139 14.59 12.62 9.14
CA LYS A 139 14.69 14.06 9.42
C LYS A 139 15.50 14.78 8.34
N GLY A 140 14.94 15.84 7.82
CA GLY A 140 15.58 16.74 6.86
C GLY A 140 16.01 18.06 7.49
N ASN A 141 16.43 19.00 6.64
CA ASN A 141 16.86 20.35 7.04
C ASN A 141 15.67 21.21 7.50
N SER A 142 14.46 20.90 7.03
CA SER A 142 13.21 21.55 7.42
C SER A 142 12.33 20.62 8.25
N VAL A 143 11.55 21.22 9.17
CA VAL A 143 10.46 20.51 9.88
C VAL A 143 9.23 20.28 8.99
N ARG A 144 9.14 21.00 7.85
CA ARG A 144 8.12 20.67 6.85
C ARG A 144 8.42 19.30 6.30
N GLU A 145 7.37 18.55 5.99
CA GLU A 145 7.53 17.14 5.59
C GLU A 145 6.82 16.80 4.27
N ILE A 146 7.41 15.84 3.58
CA ILE A 146 6.80 15.09 2.49
C ILE A 146 6.44 13.73 3.05
N ILE A 147 5.17 13.33 2.94
CA ILE A 147 4.73 11.98 3.23
C ILE A 147 4.88 11.15 1.95
N VAL A 148 5.49 9.97 2.06
CA VAL A 148 5.58 8.97 0.98
C VAL A 148 4.84 7.75 1.45
N GLY A 149 3.78 7.37 0.77
CA GLY A 149 2.89 6.27 1.15
C GLY A 149 2.73 5.22 0.07
N ALA A 150 2.60 3.97 0.49
CA ALA A 150 2.22 2.81 -0.33
C ALA A 150 1.52 1.82 0.58
N HIS A 151 0.42 1.20 0.13
CA HIS A 151 -0.16 0.11 0.90
C HIS A 151 0.62 -1.20 0.71
N TYR A 152 0.48 -2.13 1.66
CA TYR A 152 1.23 -3.38 1.62
C TYR A 152 0.37 -4.64 1.67
N ASP A 153 -0.92 -4.49 1.87
CA ASP A 153 -1.90 -5.56 1.66
C ASP A 153 -2.12 -5.80 0.16
N SER A 154 -2.92 -6.77 -0.21
CA SER A 154 -3.29 -7.11 -1.59
C SER A 154 -4.61 -7.84 -1.62
N GLY A 155 -5.27 -7.84 -2.77
CA GLY A 155 -6.47 -8.63 -3.01
C GLY A 155 -6.26 -10.13 -2.74
N ASP A 156 -7.33 -10.87 -2.54
CA ASP A 156 -7.32 -12.29 -2.13
C ASP A 156 -6.88 -13.24 -3.27
N GLU A 157 -7.15 -12.90 -4.51
CA GLU A 157 -6.76 -13.68 -5.70
C GLU A 157 -5.40 -13.28 -6.28
N SER A 158 -4.76 -12.23 -5.73
CA SER A 158 -3.52 -11.62 -6.21
C SER A 158 -2.34 -11.89 -5.27
N LEU A 159 -1.15 -12.10 -5.84
CA LEU A 159 0.10 -12.00 -5.06
C LEU A 159 0.54 -10.56 -4.84
N GLY A 160 -0.11 -9.60 -5.50
CA GLY A 160 0.13 -8.18 -5.34
C GLY A 160 1.57 -7.77 -5.69
N ALA A 161 2.08 -8.20 -6.84
CA ALA A 161 3.40 -7.78 -7.31
C ALA A 161 3.39 -6.35 -7.81
N ASP A 162 2.37 -6.01 -8.61
CA ASP A 162 2.05 -4.68 -9.06
C ASP A 162 1.35 -3.91 -7.95
N ASP A 163 0.29 -4.47 -7.44
CA ASP A 163 -0.63 -3.92 -6.46
C ASP A 163 -0.54 -4.61 -5.08
N ASN A 164 0.27 -4.13 -4.07
CA ASN A 164 1.14 -2.98 -4.26
C ASN A 164 2.53 -3.23 -3.63
N ALA A 165 3.12 -4.42 -3.88
CA ALA A 165 4.51 -4.64 -3.50
C ALA A 165 5.46 -3.72 -4.30
N SER A 166 5.04 -3.25 -5.49
CA SER A 166 5.82 -2.35 -6.33
C SER A 166 6.04 -0.99 -5.68
N GLY A 167 4.97 -0.36 -5.17
CA GLY A 167 5.04 0.90 -4.45
C GLY A 167 5.86 0.79 -3.17
N VAL A 168 5.65 -0.29 -2.38
CA VAL A 168 6.47 -0.56 -1.18
C VAL A 168 7.94 -0.74 -1.55
N GLY A 169 8.24 -1.46 -2.63
CA GLY A 169 9.60 -1.67 -3.10
C GLY A 169 10.30 -0.36 -3.45
N VAL A 170 9.64 0.51 -4.23
CA VAL A 170 10.16 1.85 -4.57
C VAL A 170 10.38 2.69 -3.32
N MET A 171 9.43 2.70 -2.39
CA MET A 171 9.55 3.42 -1.12
C MET A 171 10.77 2.96 -0.30
N LEU A 172 10.95 1.65 -0.13
CA LEU A 172 12.05 1.09 0.65
C LEU A 172 13.42 1.32 -0.01
N GLU A 173 13.51 1.23 -1.35
CA GLU A 173 14.75 1.52 -2.05
C GLU A 173 15.16 2.98 -1.89
N VAL A 174 14.22 3.92 -2.06
CA VAL A 174 14.52 5.35 -1.85
C VAL A 174 14.91 5.61 -0.40
N ALA A 175 14.21 5.01 0.56
CA ALA A 175 14.58 5.10 1.98
C ALA A 175 16.01 4.62 2.23
N ALA A 176 16.46 3.53 1.57
CA ALA A 176 17.83 3.03 1.67
C ALA A 176 18.85 4.04 1.13
N HIS A 177 18.56 4.67 0.01
CA HIS A 177 19.46 5.63 -0.62
C HIS A 177 19.60 6.92 0.19
N ILE A 178 18.52 7.43 0.80
CA ILE A 178 18.53 8.74 1.44
C ILE A 178 18.82 8.71 2.95
N VAL A 179 18.87 7.56 3.59
CA VAL A 179 18.97 7.44 5.06
C VAL A 179 20.13 8.27 5.65
N ARG A 180 21.24 8.38 4.92
CA ARG A 180 22.46 9.12 5.35
C ARG A 180 22.65 10.47 4.65
N LEU A 181 21.76 10.82 3.72
CA LEU A 181 21.85 12.08 2.99
C LEU A 181 21.16 13.21 3.77
N GLU A 182 21.58 14.44 3.52
CA GLU A 182 20.80 15.61 3.88
C GLU A 182 19.66 15.76 2.85
N THR A 183 18.44 15.98 3.34
CA THR A 183 17.26 16.23 2.50
C THR A 183 16.69 17.62 2.83
N PRO A 184 16.15 18.34 1.84
CA PRO A 184 15.55 19.66 2.08
C PRO A 184 14.43 19.61 3.12
N TYR A 185 13.59 18.60 3.03
CA TYR A 185 12.45 18.38 3.92
C TYR A 185 12.60 17.08 4.71
N THR A 186 11.88 16.99 5.81
CA THR A 186 11.67 15.72 6.50
C THR A 186 10.86 14.80 5.60
N ILE A 187 11.26 13.53 5.46
CA ILE A 187 10.53 12.52 4.69
C ILE A 187 9.92 11.53 5.68
N ARG A 188 8.61 11.36 5.59
CA ARG A 188 7.87 10.38 6.37
C ARG A 188 7.39 9.28 5.45
N PHE A 189 7.95 8.10 5.58
CA PHE A 189 7.53 6.90 4.88
C PHE A 189 6.42 6.21 5.67
N ILE A 190 5.35 5.83 4.99
CA ILE A 190 4.22 5.12 5.60
C ILE A 190 3.84 3.96 4.69
N ALA A 191 3.98 2.74 5.20
CA ALA A 191 3.34 1.59 4.58
C ALA A 191 1.96 1.43 5.22
N PHE A 192 0.90 1.63 4.44
CA PHE A 192 -0.49 1.53 4.89
C PHE A 192 -0.95 0.08 4.87
N GLY A 193 -1.66 -0.37 5.91
CA GLY A 193 -2.34 -1.65 5.91
C GLY A 193 -3.81 -1.47 5.60
N SER A 194 -4.44 -2.52 5.08
CA SER A 194 -5.89 -2.56 4.85
C SER A 194 -6.38 -1.47 3.90
N GLU A 195 -5.67 -1.25 2.80
CA GLU A 195 -6.08 -0.35 1.74
C GLU A 195 -7.21 -0.98 0.93
N GLU A 196 -7.05 -2.25 0.57
CA GLU A 196 -7.97 -3.07 -0.20
C GLU A 196 -9.33 -3.28 0.52
N ASN A 197 -9.43 -2.86 1.78
CA ASN A 197 -10.64 -2.87 2.58
C ASN A 197 -11.06 -1.43 2.94
N ASP A 198 -11.42 -0.64 1.94
CA ASP A 198 -11.90 0.75 2.07
C ASP A 198 -10.85 1.77 2.59
N LEU A 199 -9.55 1.61 2.24
CA LEU A 199 -8.49 2.58 2.55
C LEU A 199 -8.26 2.80 4.06
N ASP A 200 -8.55 1.80 4.90
CA ASP A 200 -8.60 1.93 6.36
C ASP A 200 -7.35 2.56 6.95
N GLY A 201 -6.16 2.13 6.49
CA GLY A 201 -4.89 2.58 7.04
C GLY A 201 -4.61 4.05 6.82
N SER A 202 -4.82 4.53 5.61
CA SER A 202 -4.60 5.92 5.24
C SER A 202 -5.64 6.85 5.87
N TYR A 203 -6.91 6.46 5.87
CA TYR A 203 -7.96 7.21 6.56
C TYR A 203 -7.72 7.30 8.07
N TYR A 204 -7.36 6.18 8.73
CA TYR A 204 -7.03 6.19 10.14
C TYR A 204 -5.84 7.12 10.44
N TYR A 205 -4.75 7.01 9.63
CA TYR A 205 -3.60 7.88 9.80
C TYR A 205 -3.97 9.35 9.67
N ALA A 206 -4.65 9.72 8.59
CA ALA A 206 -5.01 11.10 8.30
C ALA A 206 -6.04 11.67 9.31
N GLU A 207 -6.92 10.84 9.87
CA GLU A 207 -7.88 11.25 10.91
C GLU A 207 -7.17 11.62 12.20
N VAL A 208 -6.22 10.80 12.66
CA VAL A 208 -5.52 11.04 13.92
C VAL A 208 -4.37 12.04 13.81
N MET A 209 -4.04 12.49 12.59
CA MET A 209 -3.06 13.57 12.39
C MET A 209 -3.47 14.83 13.17
N GLY A 210 -2.59 15.29 14.06
CA GLY A 210 -2.79 16.57 14.74
C GLY A 210 -2.65 17.76 13.75
N GLN A 211 -3.28 18.89 14.09
CA GLN A 211 -3.26 20.10 13.24
C GLN A 211 -1.83 20.54 12.88
N ALA A 212 -0.90 20.51 13.83
CA ALA A 212 0.48 20.90 13.58
C ALA A 212 1.20 19.99 12.56
N ALA A 213 0.88 18.68 12.53
CA ALA A 213 1.40 17.76 11.54
C ALA A 213 0.82 18.08 10.15
N ARG A 214 -0.49 18.32 10.07
CA ARG A 214 -1.15 18.72 8.81
C ARG A 214 -0.54 20.02 8.25
N ASP A 215 -0.36 21.05 9.09
CA ASP A 215 0.20 22.32 8.70
C ASP A 215 1.68 22.22 8.22
N ASN A 216 2.41 21.22 8.73
CA ASN A 216 3.79 20.95 8.33
C ASN A 216 3.90 20.07 7.09
N THR A 217 2.86 19.33 6.72
CA THR A 217 2.87 18.47 5.55
C THR A 217 2.74 19.29 4.27
N LEU A 218 3.75 19.18 3.42
CA LEU A 218 3.80 19.86 2.12
C LEU A 218 2.91 19.15 1.10
N VAL A 219 3.03 17.83 1.07
CA VAL A 219 2.42 16.99 0.06
C VAL A 219 2.46 15.53 0.52
N MET A 220 1.47 14.74 0.11
CA MET A 220 1.48 13.28 0.17
C MET A 220 1.83 12.75 -1.22
N VAL A 221 2.82 11.86 -1.29
CA VAL A 221 3.21 11.11 -2.49
C VAL A 221 2.68 9.70 -2.36
N ASN A 222 1.67 9.36 -3.15
CA ASN A 222 1.13 8.01 -3.24
C ASN A 222 1.89 7.20 -4.27
N LEU A 223 2.24 5.97 -3.94
CA LEU A 223 2.92 5.02 -4.82
C LEU A 223 2.03 3.79 -4.91
N ASP A 224 1.49 3.52 -6.10
CA ASP A 224 0.54 2.43 -6.25
C ASP A 224 0.53 1.88 -7.67
N SER A 225 0.52 0.53 -7.80
CA SER A 225 0.45 -0.19 -9.07
C SER A 225 1.52 0.27 -10.07
N LEU A 226 2.80 0.15 -9.70
CA LEU A 226 3.91 0.75 -10.45
C LEU A 226 4.57 -0.17 -11.49
N ALA A 227 4.22 -1.48 -11.54
CA ALA A 227 5.02 -2.47 -12.27
C ALA A 227 4.42 -2.92 -13.60
N ALA A 228 3.09 -3.00 -13.73
CA ALA A 228 2.44 -3.72 -14.82
C ALA A 228 2.06 -2.84 -16.02
N GLY A 229 1.49 -1.67 -15.81
CA GLY A 229 0.85 -0.84 -16.83
C GLY A 229 1.74 -0.45 -18.01
N ASP A 230 1.13 -0.10 -19.14
CA ASP A 230 1.87 0.23 -20.37
C ASP A 230 2.57 1.59 -20.32
N ASN A 231 2.04 2.53 -19.50
CA ASN A 231 2.54 3.91 -19.41
C ASN A 231 2.71 4.32 -17.95
N LEU A 232 3.58 5.31 -17.72
CA LEU A 232 3.96 5.77 -16.38
C LEU A 232 3.38 7.16 -16.16
N TYR A 233 2.64 7.31 -15.07
CA TYR A 233 1.94 8.55 -14.77
C TYR A 233 2.34 9.14 -13.43
N VAL A 234 2.14 10.46 -13.33
CA VAL A 234 2.08 11.21 -12.08
C VAL A 234 0.89 12.15 -12.14
N TYR A 235 -0.01 12.02 -11.18
CA TYR A 235 -1.25 12.81 -11.08
C TYR A 235 -1.23 13.76 -9.90
N SER A 236 -2.11 14.72 -9.88
CA SER A 236 -2.48 15.56 -8.74
C SER A 236 -3.77 16.30 -9.06
N ASP A 237 -4.32 16.96 -8.06
CA ASP A 237 -5.27 18.04 -8.33
C ASP A 237 -4.65 19.12 -9.23
N GLU A 238 -5.51 19.85 -9.90
CA GLU A 238 -5.11 21.00 -10.71
C GLU A 238 -4.90 22.28 -9.85
N GLY A 239 -4.32 23.28 -10.47
CA GLY A 239 -4.09 24.59 -9.85
C GLY A 239 -2.94 24.65 -8.88
N GLN A 240 -3.13 25.24 -7.71
CA GLN A 240 -2.04 25.49 -6.75
C GLN A 240 -1.48 24.21 -6.12
N ASN A 241 -2.23 23.11 -6.11
CA ASN A 241 -1.81 21.83 -5.56
C ASN A 241 -0.94 21.02 -6.53
N ALA A 242 -0.92 21.40 -7.81
CA ALA A 242 -0.17 20.67 -8.85
C ALA A 242 1.35 20.92 -8.84
N PHE A 243 1.86 21.74 -7.93
CA PHE A 243 3.24 22.22 -7.95
C PHE A 243 4.29 21.11 -7.99
N LEU A 244 4.09 20.02 -7.24
CA LEU A 244 5.04 18.91 -7.21
C LEU A 244 4.90 18.03 -8.46
N ARG A 245 3.69 17.75 -8.92
CA ARG A 245 3.47 17.03 -10.20
C ARG A 245 4.17 17.76 -11.35
N ASP A 246 3.94 19.05 -11.47
CA ASP A 246 4.51 19.85 -12.56
C ASP A 246 6.04 19.91 -12.47
N TRP A 247 6.60 19.98 -11.25
CA TRP A 247 8.04 19.87 -11.02
C TRP A 247 8.58 18.49 -11.45
N VAL A 248 7.91 17.38 -11.05
CA VAL A 248 8.30 16.02 -11.43
C VAL A 248 8.28 15.84 -12.96
N LEU A 249 7.26 16.34 -13.64
CA LEU A 249 7.17 16.26 -15.10
C LEU A 249 8.28 17.05 -15.79
N ALA A 250 8.64 18.24 -15.29
CA ALA A 250 9.75 19.02 -15.82
C ALA A 250 11.08 18.30 -15.60
N TRP A 251 11.31 17.81 -14.37
CA TRP A 251 12.50 17.03 -14.02
C TRP A 251 12.62 15.75 -14.88
N ALA A 252 11.53 15.01 -15.07
CA ALA A 252 11.49 13.82 -15.91
C ALA A 252 11.83 14.14 -17.36
N GLY A 253 11.31 15.26 -17.91
CA GLY A 253 11.61 15.73 -19.24
C GLY A 253 13.10 16.04 -19.42
N ASP A 254 13.73 16.73 -18.46
CA ASP A 254 15.16 17.05 -18.46
C ASP A 254 16.04 15.79 -18.38
N ASN A 255 15.54 14.72 -17.73
CA ASN A 255 16.22 13.45 -17.59
C ASN A 255 15.79 12.39 -18.65
N SER A 256 14.96 12.77 -19.63
CA SER A 256 14.47 11.89 -20.70
C SER A 256 13.72 10.65 -20.15
N LEU A 257 12.98 10.79 -19.06
CA LEU A 257 12.14 9.75 -18.49
C LEU A 257 10.70 9.88 -19.00
N PRO A 258 10.00 8.77 -19.33
CA PRO A 258 8.69 8.80 -19.98
C PRO A 258 7.52 8.97 -18.99
N LEU A 259 7.68 9.83 -17.99
CA LEU A 259 6.58 10.18 -17.09
C LEU A 259 5.63 11.17 -17.75
N GLN A 260 4.33 10.92 -17.59
CA GLN A 260 3.27 11.75 -18.16
C GLN A 260 2.15 12.00 -17.14
N THR A 261 1.15 12.78 -17.51
CA THR A 261 -0.04 13.01 -16.69
C THR A 261 -1.27 13.04 -17.57
N ILE A 262 -2.42 12.77 -16.98
CA ILE A 262 -3.72 13.09 -17.54
C ILE A 262 -4.21 14.34 -16.83
N ARG A 263 -4.74 15.30 -17.58
CA ARG A 263 -5.34 16.54 -17.08
C ARG A 263 -6.86 16.45 -17.22
N ASP A 264 -7.53 17.19 -16.36
CA ASP A 264 -9.01 17.30 -16.39
C ASP A 264 -9.72 15.96 -16.07
N VAL A 265 -9.04 15.02 -15.43
CA VAL A 265 -9.67 13.83 -14.85
C VAL A 265 -9.94 14.11 -13.37
N GLU A 266 -11.19 14.00 -12.97
CA GLU A 266 -11.56 14.06 -11.54
C GLU A 266 -11.17 12.76 -10.88
N LEU A 267 -9.98 12.72 -10.26
CA LEU A 267 -9.49 11.57 -9.49
C LEU A 267 -10.23 11.40 -8.14
N THR A 268 -11.12 12.34 -7.81
CA THR A 268 -11.79 12.38 -6.49
C THR A 268 -13.31 12.40 -6.55
N ASP A 269 -13.94 12.52 -7.75
CA ASP A 269 -15.38 12.63 -7.84
C ASP A 269 -16.06 11.29 -8.13
N GLY A 270 -17.05 10.99 -7.32
CA GLY A 270 -17.99 9.91 -7.52
C GLY A 270 -17.50 8.51 -7.15
N GLY A 271 -16.32 8.36 -6.54
CA GLY A 271 -15.90 7.11 -5.91
C GLY A 271 -15.29 6.07 -6.86
N TYR A 272 -14.71 6.49 -7.97
CA TYR A 272 -14.21 5.54 -8.97
C TYR A 272 -12.68 5.37 -9.02
N TYR A 273 -11.91 6.29 -8.49
CA TYR A 273 -10.45 6.18 -8.54
C TYR A 273 -9.82 6.84 -7.32
N VAL A 274 -9.92 6.19 -6.18
CA VAL A 274 -9.38 6.71 -4.92
C VAL A 274 -8.41 5.68 -4.37
N ALA A 275 -7.16 6.09 -4.18
CA ALA A 275 -6.14 5.36 -3.46
C ALA A 275 -5.85 6.09 -2.13
N ASP A 276 -4.83 5.69 -1.41
CA ASP A 276 -4.46 6.26 -0.10
C ASP A 276 -4.35 7.79 -0.05
N TYR A 277 -4.05 8.45 -1.19
CA TYR A 277 -4.00 9.92 -1.26
C TYR A 277 -5.34 10.58 -0.93
N GLY A 278 -6.47 9.89 -1.17
CA GLY A 278 -7.82 10.43 -0.93
C GLY A 278 -8.02 10.88 0.51
N ALA A 279 -7.52 10.10 1.47
CA ALA A 279 -7.59 10.45 2.89
C ALA A 279 -6.90 11.78 3.22
N PHE A 280 -5.85 12.14 2.51
CA PHE A 280 -5.11 13.39 2.67
C PHE A 280 -5.75 14.53 1.89
N ALA A 281 -6.20 14.28 0.66
CA ALA A 281 -6.89 15.26 -0.17
C ALA A 281 -8.14 15.82 0.50
N GLU A 282 -8.98 14.97 1.10
CA GLU A 282 -10.15 15.37 1.87
C GLU A 282 -9.84 16.30 3.07
N ARG A 283 -8.60 16.26 3.54
CA ARG A 283 -8.12 17.09 4.65
C ARG A 283 -7.33 18.32 4.17
N GLY A 284 -7.37 18.58 2.85
CA GLY A 284 -6.74 19.74 2.23
C GLY A 284 -5.21 19.63 2.15
N ILE A 285 -4.65 18.44 2.25
CA ILE A 285 -3.22 18.19 2.04
C ILE A 285 -3.02 17.92 0.54
N PRO A 286 -2.15 18.68 -0.15
CA PRO A 286 -1.81 18.40 -1.54
C PRO A 286 -1.26 16.99 -1.72
N TYR A 287 -1.50 16.39 -2.88
CA TYR A 287 -0.97 15.08 -3.20
C TYR A 287 -0.39 15.01 -4.62
N ILE A 288 0.49 14.04 -4.83
CA ILE A 288 0.78 13.46 -6.14
C ILE A 288 0.62 11.94 -6.04
N TYR A 289 0.22 11.34 -7.15
CA TYR A 289 -0.01 9.90 -7.26
C TYR A 289 0.78 9.35 -8.44
N PHE A 290 1.70 8.41 -8.17
CA PHE A 290 2.45 7.68 -9.17
C PHE A 290 1.76 6.35 -9.46
N GLU A 291 1.61 6.04 -10.75
CA GLU A 291 0.95 4.84 -11.22
C GLU A 291 1.48 4.41 -12.58
N ALA A 292 1.42 3.09 -12.87
CA ALA A 292 1.59 2.54 -14.21
C ALA A 292 0.27 1.95 -14.71
N THR A 293 -0.32 2.56 -15.72
CA THR A 293 -1.58 2.11 -16.33
C THR A 293 -1.69 2.50 -17.80
N ASN A 294 -2.87 2.44 -18.42
CA ASN A 294 -3.09 2.87 -19.80
C ASN A 294 -4.45 3.59 -19.99
N TRP A 295 -4.44 4.90 -19.93
CA TRP A 295 -5.62 5.74 -20.13
C TRP A 295 -6.16 5.79 -21.55
N THR A 296 -5.56 5.06 -22.50
CA THR A 296 -6.01 5.03 -23.90
C THR A 296 -6.76 3.75 -24.27
N LEU A 297 -6.85 2.81 -23.32
CA LEU A 297 -7.50 1.52 -23.48
C LEU A 297 -8.79 1.43 -22.65
N GLY A 298 -9.57 0.40 -22.90
CA GLY A 298 -10.82 0.16 -22.19
C GLY A 298 -11.76 1.36 -22.25
N ASP A 299 -12.38 1.68 -21.13
CA ASP A 299 -13.28 2.83 -20.98
C ASP A 299 -12.52 4.17 -20.85
N GLN A 300 -11.20 4.14 -20.96
CA GLN A 300 -10.29 5.29 -20.84
C GLN A 300 -10.37 5.96 -19.46
N ASP A 301 -10.58 5.16 -18.44
CA ASP A 301 -10.70 5.53 -17.04
C ASP A 301 -9.48 5.18 -16.18
N GLY A 302 -8.44 4.59 -16.80
CA GLY A 302 -7.21 4.18 -16.14
C GLY A 302 -7.23 2.75 -15.58
N TYR A 303 -8.38 2.09 -15.54
CA TYR A 303 -8.47 0.72 -15.00
C TYR A 303 -7.85 -0.34 -15.91
N THR A 304 -7.87 -0.16 -17.23
CA THR A 304 -7.23 -1.07 -18.18
C THR A 304 -5.73 -0.77 -18.25
N GLN A 305 -4.91 -1.59 -17.61
CA GLN A 305 -3.47 -1.34 -17.47
C GLN A 305 -2.66 -1.67 -18.72
N VAL A 306 -3.06 -2.70 -19.46
CA VAL A 306 -2.34 -3.24 -20.62
C VAL A 306 -3.30 -3.62 -21.76
N ASP A 307 -2.75 -3.99 -22.93
CA ASP A 307 -3.58 -4.50 -24.04
C ASP A 307 -4.52 -5.62 -23.55
N PRO A 308 -5.82 -5.56 -23.88
CA PRO A 308 -6.82 -6.53 -23.43
C PRO A 308 -6.56 -8.01 -23.75
N GLN A 309 -5.58 -8.32 -24.62
CA GLN A 309 -5.14 -9.70 -24.84
C GLN A 309 -4.35 -10.29 -23.67
N TYR A 310 -3.90 -9.48 -22.70
CA TYR A 310 -3.12 -9.88 -21.52
C TYR A 310 -3.95 -9.70 -20.25
N GLY A 311 -3.56 -10.43 -19.20
CA GLY A 311 -4.27 -10.38 -17.93
C GLY A 311 -5.70 -10.89 -18.05
N ASP A 312 -6.60 -10.24 -17.31
CA ASP A 312 -8.04 -10.40 -17.45
C ASP A 312 -8.61 -9.18 -18.20
N GLU A 313 -8.75 -9.30 -19.52
CA GLU A 313 -9.20 -8.21 -20.41
C GLU A 313 -8.40 -6.90 -20.25
N GLY A 314 -7.11 -6.98 -19.91
CA GLY A 314 -6.22 -5.84 -19.71
C GLY A 314 -6.00 -5.45 -18.26
N TYR A 315 -6.65 -6.11 -17.31
CA TYR A 315 -6.45 -5.92 -15.88
C TYR A 315 -5.37 -6.89 -15.38
N ILE A 316 -4.41 -6.36 -14.63
CA ILE A 316 -3.38 -7.13 -13.93
C ILE A 316 -3.68 -7.14 -12.43
N TRP A 317 -3.85 -5.96 -11.82
CA TRP A 317 -4.22 -5.80 -10.43
C TRP A 317 -5.47 -6.62 -10.07
N HIS A 318 -5.63 -7.00 -8.80
CA HIS A 318 -6.73 -7.80 -8.28
C HIS A 318 -6.99 -9.12 -9.03
N THR A 319 -6.04 -9.59 -9.84
CA THR A 319 -6.15 -10.84 -10.61
C THR A 319 -5.03 -11.81 -10.28
N PRO A 320 -5.18 -13.11 -10.60
CA PRO A 320 -4.09 -14.08 -10.47
C PRO A 320 -2.87 -13.78 -11.37
N TYR A 321 -2.98 -12.84 -12.30
CA TYR A 321 -1.91 -12.39 -13.17
C TYR A 321 -0.96 -11.39 -12.49
N ASP A 322 -1.35 -10.81 -11.38
CA ASP A 322 -0.51 -9.89 -10.62
C ASP A 322 0.55 -10.66 -9.82
N ASN A 323 1.52 -11.15 -10.54
CA ASN A 323 2.68 -11.83 -10.00
C ASN A 323 3.90 -11.66 -10.91
N LEU A 324 5.11 -11.65 -10.33
CA LEU A 324 6.35 -11.41 -11.09
C LEU A 324 6.59 -12.43 -12.20
N ALA A 325 6.22 -13.70 -12.01
CA ALA A 325 6.45 -14.72 -13.01
C ALA A 325 5.65 -14.45 -14.31
N TYR A 326 4.39 -14.00 -14.14
CA TYR A 326 3.58 -13.58 -15.28
C TYR A 326 4.10 -12.30 -15.92
N LEU A 327 4.39 -11.27 -15.11
CA LEU A 327 4.88 -9.98 -15.61
C LEU A 327 6.19 -10.12 -16.38
N ASP A 328 7.16 -10.87 -15.86
CA ASP A 328 8.44 -11.10 -16.53
C ASP A 328 8.31 -11.92 -17.83
N ALA A 329 7.42 -12.91 -17.83
CA ALA A 329 7.18 -13.74 -19.03
C ALA A 329 6.43 -12.98 -20.13
N THR A 330 5.48 -12.14 -19.74
CA THR A 330 4.59 -11.42 -20.67
C THR A 330 5.23 -10.12 -21.15
N PHE A 331 5.90 -9.38 -20.25
CA PHE A 331 6.50 -8.07 -20.49
C PHE A 331 7.98 -8.06 -20.09
N PRO A 332 8.86 -8.75 -20.81
CA PRO A 332 10.26 -8.89 -20.41
C PRO A 332 10.98 -7.55 -20.20
N GLY A 333 11.52 -7.36 -18.99
CA GLY A 333 12.27 -6.16 -18.60
C GLY A 333 11.42 -4.99 -18.12
N ARG A 334 10.09 -5.02 -18.25
CA ARG A 334 9.19 -3.93 -17.87
C ARG A 334 9.30 -3.59 -16.38
N VAL A 335 9.17 -4.58 -15.50
CA VAL A 335 9.26 -4.38 -14.06
C VAL A 335 10.54 -3.65 -13.66
N ASN A 336 11.70 -4.10 -14.18
CA ASN A 336 12.97 -3.47 -13.87
C ASN A 336 13.06 -2.03 -14.38
N GLU A 337 12.53 -1.77 -15.59
CA GLU A 337 12.52 -0.42 -16.15
C GLU A 337 11.62 0.52 -15.35
N HIS A 338 10.41 0.08 -15.01
CA HIS A 338 9.46 0.87 -14.22
C HIS A 338 10.01 1.18 -12.83
N MET A 339 10.55 0.16 -12.13
CA MET A 339 11.16 0.39 -10.81
C MET A 339 12.30 1.40 -10.90
N ARG A 340 13.18 1.30 -11.91
CA ARG A 340 14.27 2.24 -12.13
C ARG A 340 13.75 3.68 -12.31
N ILE A 341 12.68 3.87 -13.06
CA ILE A 341 12.12 5.19 -13.36
C ILE A 341 11.46 5.78 -12.11
N PHE A 342 10.58 5.02 -11.44
CA PHE A 342 9.88 5.51 -10.25
C PHE A 342 10.82 5.75 -9.06
N VAL A 343 11.82 4.87 -8.85
CA VAL A 343 12.87 5.11 -7.86
C VAL A 343 13.62 6.39 -8.17
N SER A 344 13.98 6.64 -9.45
CA SER A 344 14.69 7.88 -9.84
C SER A 344 13.83 9.12 -9.57
N ALA A 345 12.55 9.08 -9.93
CA ALA A 345 11.64 10.20 -9.73
C ALA A 345 11.40 10.49 -8.23
N LEU A 346 11.13 9.46 -7.44
CA LEU A 346 10.92 9.62 -5.99
C LEU A 346 12.21 10.07 -5.29
N TYR A 347 13.37 9.54 -5.68
CA TYR A 347 14.66 9.98 -5.15
C TYR A 347 14.87 11.48 -5.38
N ALA A 348 14.60 11.97 -6.60
CA ALA A 348 14.69 13.38 -6.93
C ALA A 348 13.70 14.23 -6.10
N VAL A 349 12.46 13.77 -5.94
CA VAL A 349 11.48 14.44 -5.06
C VAL A 349 12.03 14.59 -3.63
N CYS A 350 12.67 13.54 -3.11
CA CYS A 350 13.18 13.56 -1.73
C CYS A 350 14.47 14.39 -1.55
N THR A 351 15.27 14.57 -2.61
CA THR A 351 16.62 15.14 -2.49
C THR A 351 16.82 16.47 -3.21
N GLU A 352 16.06 16.75 -4.27
CA GLU A 352 16.28 17.89 -5.15
C GLU A 352 15.12 18.89 -5.13
N PHE A 353 13.90 18.43 -4.77
CA PHE A 353 12.74 19.30 -4.76
C PHE A 353 12.82 20.33 -3.62
N GLU A 354 12.71 21.60 -3.98
CA GLU A 354 12.54 22.72 -3.05
C GLU A 354 11.42 23.65 -3.55
N LEU A 355 10.60 24.11 -2.61
CA LEU A 355 9.61 25.14 -2.94
C LEU A 355 10.33 26.44 -3.30
N PRO A 356 9.86 27.16 -4.35
CA PRO A 356 10.45 28.42 -4.78
C PRO A 356 10.35 29.53 -3.73
#